data_44922a18003b99840e36117d0e2cbddd
#
_entry.id   44922a18003b99840e36117d0e2cbddd
#
_cell.length_a   1.000
_cell.length_b   1.000
_cell.length_c   1.000
_cell.angle_alpha   90.00
_cell.angle_beta   90.00
_cell.angle_gamma   90.00
#
_symmetry.space_group_name_H-M   'P 1'
#
loop_
_entity.id
_entity.type
_entity.pdbx_description
1 polymer ?
#
loop_
_entity_poly.entity_id
_entity_poly.type
_entity_poly.pdbx_seq_one_letter_code
_entity_poly.pdbx_strand_id
1 'polypeptide(L)'
;MRLYYLAEETTEVSKFQEIINFIKNLFNNPFIKVLVATLVFILIWWLTTLILKKLRKKAMKRTKDKLLTSVIFTTVRWSIRVLLIISYAGFVGIDTAGLAALVASTGVALGLALQGSLSNLAGGIVLSITRPFQLGDYIVTCDVEGTVEDIKL
;
A
#
# COMPACT_ATOMS: atom_id res chain seq x y z
N MET A 1 35.50 -24.33 -34.79
CA MET A 1 34.11 -24.09 -34.38
C MET A 1 33.94 -23.80 -32.89
N ARG A 2 34.47 -24.64 -31.97
CA ARG A 2 34.35 -24.45 -30.51
C ARG A 2 34.99 -23.17 -29.95
N LEU A 3 36.13 -22.74 -30.53
CA LEU A 3 36.81 -21.49 -30.16
C LEU A 3 36.03 -20.22 -30.55
N TYR A 4 35.29 -20.28 -31.61
CA TYR A 4 34.42 -19.15 -32.06
C TYR A 4 33.25 -18.92 -31.10
N TYR A 5 32.59 -19.99 -30.64
CA TYR A 5 31.51 -19.90 -29.64
C TYR A 5 32.01 -19.39 -28.30
N LEU A 6 33.20 -19.81 -27.85
CA LEU A 6 33.77 -19.31 -26.58
C LEU A 6 34.20 -17.83 -26.67
N ALA A 7 34.61 -17.35 -27.83
CA ALA A 7 34.93 -15.94 -28.05
C ALA A 7 33.65 -15.05 -28.07
N GLU A 8 32.56 -15.56 -28.61
CA GLU A 8 31.28 -14.86 -28.67
C GLU A 8 30.63 -14.77 -27.26
N GLU A 9 30.67 -15.85 -26.49
CA GLU A 9 30.19 -15.92 -25.12
C GLU A 9 30.97 -14.98 -24.17
N THR A 10 32.30 -14.91 -24.33
CA THR A 10 33.15 -13.97 -23.55
C THR A 10 32.88 -12.51 -23.92
N THR A 11 32.49 -12.22 -25.17
CA THR A 11 32.20 -10.86 -25.63
C THR A 11 30.83 -10.39 -25.12
N GLU A 12 29.84 -11.26 -25.05
CA GLU A 12 28.56 -10.96 -24.45
C GLU A 12 28.63 -10.75 -22.93
N VAL A 13 29.38 -11.61 -22.23
CA VAL A 13 29.65 -11.47 -20.79
C VAL A 13 30.41 -10.18 -20.49
N SER A 14 31.37 -9.77 -21.33
CA SER A 14 32.12 -8.52 -21.14
C SER A 14 31.21 -7.29 -21.33
N LYS A 15 30.33 -7.27 -22.32
CA LYS A 15 29.36 -6.20 -22.54
C LYS A 15 28.37 -6.11 -21.38
N PHE A 16 27.93 -7.24 -20.86
CA PHE A 16 27.03 -7.27 -19.70
C PHE A 16 27.72 -6.71 -18.44
N GLN A 17 28.99 -7.04 -18.24
CA GLN A 17 29.81 -6.50 -17.15
C GLN A 17 30.05 -4.99 -17.31
N GLU A 18 30.31 -4.51 -18.54
CA GLU A 18 30.38 -3.05 -18.80
C GLU A 18 29.11 -2.31 -18.48
N ILE A 19 27.96 -2.85 -18.86
CA ILE A 19 26.66 -2.27 -18.54
C ILE A 19 26.44 -2.25 -17.01
N ILE A 20 26.75 -3.33 -16.31
CA ILE A 20 26.66 -3.38 -14.85
C ILE A 20 27.59 -2.35 -14.20
N ASN A 21 28.82 -2.22 -14.67
CA ASN A 21 29.78 -1.28 -14.15
C ASN A 21 29.38 0.18 -14.46
N PHE A 22 28.85 0.42 -15.65
CA PHE A 22 28.27 1.72 -16.01
C PHE A 22 27.10 2.09 -15.10
N ILE A 23 26.19 1.17 -14.85
CA ILE A 23 25.06 1.37 -13.92
C ILE A 23 25.58 1.61 -12.50
N LYS A 24 26.54 0.83 -12.01
CA LYS A 24 27.13 1.05 -10.68
C LYS A 24 27.81 2.42 -10.57
N ASN A 25 28.52 2.86 -11.60
CA ASN A 25 29.17 4.17 -11.62
C ASN A 25 28.16 5.32 -11.68
N LEU A 26 27.04 5.16 -12.40
CA LEU A 26 25.92 6.10 -12.38
C LEU A 26 25.34 6.23 -10.96
N PHE A 27 25.13 5.12 -10.26
CA PHE A 27 24.61 5.14 -8.89
C PHE A 27 25.61 5.61 -7.82
N ASN A 28 26.90 5.58 -8.11
CA ASN A 28 27.94 6.13 -7.24
C ASN A 28 28.01 7.67 -7.30
N ASN A 29 27.47 8.28 -8.33
CA ASN A 29 27.48 9.73 -8.47
C ASN A 29 26.30 10.34 -7.68
N PRO A 30 26.53 11.14 -6.59
CA PRO A 30 25.48 11.62 -5.72
C PRO A 30 24.42 12.45 -6.47
N PHE A 31 24.83 13.22 -7.49
CA PHE A 31 23.92 13.99 -8.33
C PHE A 31 22.98 13.12 -9.16
N ILE A 32 23.51 12.05 -9.75
CA ILE A 32 22.70 11.13 -10.57
C ILE A 32 21.75 10.34 -9.69
N LYS A 33 22.21 9.93 -8.49
CA LYS A 33 21.38 9.24 -7.51
C LYS A 33 20.15 10.09 -7.13
N VAL A 34 20.35 11.37 -6.81
CA VAL A 34 19.25 12.28 -6.46
C VAL A 34 18.33 12.52 -7.65
N LEU A 35 18.88 12.69 -8.86
CA LEU A 35 18.09 12.91 -10.07
C LEU A 35 17.21 11.70 -10.39
N VAL A 36 17.76 10.48 -10.34
CA VAL A 36 16.99 9.24 -10.55
C VAL A 36 15.93 9.07 -9.47
N ALA A 37 16.28 9.32 -8.20
CA ALA A 37 15.32 9.27 -7.09
C ALA A 37 14.15 10.23 -7.29
N THR A 38 14.44 11.46 -7.75
CA THR A 38 13.41 12.47 -8.02
C THR A 38 12.50 12.05 -9.17
N LEU A 39 13.05 11.50 -10.25
CA LEU A 39 12.25 10.99 -11.37
C LEU A 39 11.34 9.84 -10.94
N VAL A 40 11.88 8.88 -10.19
CA VAL A 40 11.12 7.75 -9.64
C VAL A 40 10.03 8.24 -8.68
N PHE A 41 10.34 9.19 -7.81
CA PHE A 41 9.37 9.81 -6.91
C PHE A 41 8.21 10.46 -7.66
N ILE A 42 8.49 11.27 -8.69
CA ILE A 42 7.48 11.91 -9.53
C ILE A 42 6.62 10.86 -10.23
N LEU A 43 7.24 9.80 -10.76
CA LEU A 43 6.54 8.71 -11.44
C LEU A 43 5.60 7.96 -10.48
N ILE A 44 6.06 7.61 -9.28
CA ILE A 44 5.23 6.95 -8.26
C ILE A 44 4.10 7.89 -7.80
N TRP A 45 4.39 9.16 -7.59
CA TRP A 45 3.40 10.18 -7.24
C TRP A 45 2.29 10.31 -8.29
N TRP A 46 2.67 10.34 -9.55
CA TRP A 46 1.73 10.41 -10.67
C TRP A 46 0.89 9.12 -10.77
N LEU A 47 1.55 7.96 -10.69
CA LEU A 47 0.91 6.65 -10.75
C LEU A 47 -0.09 6.42 -9.60
N THR A 48 0.29 6.73 -8.37
CA THR A 48 -0.60 6.64 -7.20
C THR A 48 -1.81 7.57 -7.34
N THR A 49 -1.61 8.78 -7.88
CA THR A 49 -2.70 9.72 -8.12
C THR A 49 -3.67 9.20 -9.18
N LEU A 50 -3.18 8.59 -10.26
CA LEU A 50 -4.01 7.98 -11.30
C LEU A 50 -4.81 6.78 -10.78
N ILE A 51 -4.13 5.88 -10.06
CA ILE A 51 -4.77 4.68 -9.49
C ILE A 51 -5.87 5.09 -8.53
N LEU A 52 -5.57 5.97 -7.57
CA LEU A 52 -6.55 6.44 -6.59
C LEU A 52 -7.73 7.17 -7.23
N LYS A 53 -7.50 7.97 -8.29
CA LYS A 53 -8.59 8.62 -9.04
C LYS A 53 -9.49 7.59 -9.72
N LYS A 54 -8.92 6.56 -10.37
CA LYS A 54 -9.68 5.48 -11.02
C LYS A 54 -10.50 4.67 -10.01
N LEU A 55 -9.86 4.28 -8.90
CA LEU A 55 -10.53 3.52 -7.82
C LEU A 55 -11.65 4.33 -7.18
N ARG A 56 -11.41 5.61 -6.85
CA ARG A 56 -12.43 6.51 -6.31
C ARG A 56 -13.62 6.63 -7.26
N LYS A 57 -13.38 6.85 -8.56
CA LYS A 57 -14.45 6.96 -9.57
C LYS A 57 -15.28 5.68 -9.66
N LYS A 58 -14.64 4.50 -9.56
CA LYS A 58 -15.33 3.21 -9.58
C LYS A 58 -16.13 2.98 -8.28
N ALA A 59 -15.55 3.30 -7.12
CA ALA A 59 -16.21 3.18 -5.82
C ALA A 59 -17.42 4.10 -5.71
N MET A 60 -17.29 5.38 -6.11
CA MET A 60 -18.40 6.36 -6.07
C MET A 60 -19.58 5.99 -6.97
N LYS A 61 -19.39 5.15 -8.01
CA LYS A 61 -20.50 4.67 -8.84
C LYS A 61 -21.28 3.51 -8.19
N ARG A 62 -20.65 2.77 -7.27
CA ARG A 62 -21.24 1.59 -6.63
C ARG A 62 -21.84 1.84 -5.25
N THR A 63 -21.37 2.87 -4.56
CA THR A 63 -21.71 3.11 -3.15
C THR A 63 -22.79 4.19 -3.04
N LYS A 64 -23.80 3.94 -2.20
CA LYS A 64 -24.84 4.92 -1.87
C LYS A 64 -24.28 6.10 -1.05
N ASP A 65 -23.29 5.86 -0.18
CA ASP A 65 -22.66 6.85 0.69
C ASP A 65 -21.40 7.47 0.08
N LYS A 66 -21.62 8.57 -0.65
CA LYS A 66 -20.56 9.34 -1.29
C LYS A 66 -19.63 10.03 -0.28
N LEU A 67 -20.11 10.39 0.90
CA LEU A 67 -19.33 11.03 1.95
C LEU A 67 -18.29 10.08 2.53
N LEU A 68 -18.69 8.89 2.98
CA LEU A 68 -17.77 7.86 3.51
C LEU A 68 -16.68 7.51 2.49
N THR A 69 -17.09 7.26 1.24
CA THR A 69 -16.13 6.99 0.16
C THR A 69 -15.13 8.13 -0.02
N SER A 70 -15.60 9.38 0.01
CA SER A 70 -14.72 10.54 -0.15
C SER A 70 -13.72 10.66 1.01
N VAL A 71 -14.17 10.49 2.25
CA VAL A 71 -13.29 10.56 3.44
C VAL A 71 -12.22 9.46 3.38
N ILE A 72 -12.60 8.20 3.13
CA ILE A 72 -11.66 7.08 3.05
C ILE A 72 -10.60 7.34 1.98
N PHE A 73 -11.00 7.68 0.75
CA PHE A 73 -10.05 7.95 -0.32
C PHE A 73 -9.15 9.16 -0.07
N THR A 74 -9.66 10.17 0.64
CA THR A 74 -8.86 11.34 1.01
C THR A 74 -7.82 10.97 2.06
N THR A 75 -8.22 10.24 3.11
CA THR A 75 -7.31 9.77 4.16
C THR A 75 -6.22 8.86 3.59
N VAL A 76 -6.59 7.85 2.80
CA VAL A 76 -5.64 6.95 2.14
C VAL A 76 -4.66 7.73 1.25
N ARG A 77 -5.14 8.70 0.49
CA ARG A 77 -4.29 9.55 -0.36
C ARG A 77 -3.26 10.32 0.45
N TRP A 78 -3.69 10.94 1.55
CA TRP A 78 -2.78 11.70 2.41
C TRP A 78 -1.77 10.79 3.10
N SER A 79 -2.20 9.63 3.61
CA SER A 79 -1.28 8.65 4.22
C SER A 79 -0.20 8.19 3.24
N ILE A 80 -0.57 7.82 2.01
CA ILE A 80 0.39 7.43 0.98
C ILE A 80 1.35 8.58 0.65
N ARG A 81 0.87 9.80 0.56
CA ARG A 81 1.72 10.97 0.26
C ARG A 81 2.75 11.23 1.36
N VAL A 82 2.32 11.17 2.63
CA VAL A 82 3.23 11.34 3.77
C VAL A 82 4.33 10.28 3.74
N LEU A 83 3.97 9.02 3.54
CA LEU A 83 4.94 7.93 3.44
C LEU A 83 5.90 8.11 2.26
N LEU A 84 5.41 8.53 1.10
CA LEU A 84 6.25 8.80 -0.07
C LEU A 84 7.24 9.94 0.18
N ILE A 85 6.82 11.03 0.83
CA ILE A 85 7.69 12.16 1.16
C ILE A 85 8.79 11.73 2.13
N ILE A 86 8.45 10.98 3.18
CA ILE A 86 9.42 10.49 4.16
C ILE A 86 10.42 9.53 3.49
N SER A 87 9.93 8.61 2.66
CA SER A 87 10.78 7.68 1.92
C SER A 87 11.73 8.40 0.96
N TYR A 88 11.24 9.41 0.26
CA TYR A 88 12.07 10.23 -0.64
C TYR A 88 13.14 11.02 0.13
N ALA A 89 12.77 11.65 1.25
CA ALA A 89 13.71 12.38 2.09
C ALA A 89 14.85 11.48 2.60
N GLY A 90 14.51 10.26 3.08
CA GLY A 90 15.50 9.27 3.50
C GLY A 90 16.42 8.83 2.35
N PHE A 91 15.88 8.68 1.15
CA PHE A 91 16.66 8.30 -0.03
C PHE A 91 17.65 9.39 -0.46
N VAL A 92 17.28 10.66 -0.30
CA VAL A 92 18.15 11.81 -0.58
C VAL A 92 19.24 12.00 0.50
N GLY A 93 19.12 11.28 1.64
CA GLY A 93 20.11 11.32 2.72
C GLY A 93 19.73 12.20 3.90
N ILE A 94 18.48 12.65 3.97
CA ILE A 94 17.95 13.36 5.14
C ILE A 94 17.61 12.32 6.22
N ASP A 95 18.00 12.56 7.45
CA ASP A 95 17.59 11.70 8.57
C ASP A 95 16.09 11.80 8.80
N THR A 96 15.39 10.72 8.53
CA THR A 96 13.93 10.63 8.66
C THR A 96 13.49 9.77 9.85
N ALA A 97 14.42 9.30 10.68
CA ALA A 97 14.11 8.41 11.79
C ALA A 97 13.09 9.01 12.77
N GLY A 98 13.24 10.28 13.14
CA GLY A 98 12.29 11.01 13.97
C GLY A 98 10.91 11.14 13.34
N LEU A 99 10.84 11.47 12.04
CA LEU A 99 9.56 11.57 11.31
C LEU A 99 8.88 10.20 11.19
N ALA A 100 9.65 9.15 10.90
CA ALA A 100 9.12 7.80 10.84
C ALA A 100 8.57 7.34 12.20
N ALA A 101 9.25 7.64 13.31
CA ALA A 101 8.79 7.37 14.64
C ALA A 101 7.49 8.12 15.00
N LEU A 102 7.39 9.40 14.61
CA LEU A 102 6.15 10.19 14.77
C LEU A 102 4.98 9.60 14.00
N VAL A 103 5.17 9.20 12.75
CA VAL A 103 4.11 8.58 11.94
C VAL A 103 3.73 7.22 12.52
N ALA A 104 4.70 6.42 12.97
CA ALA A 104 4.44 5.12 13.59
C ALA A 104 3.64 5.27 14.89
N SER A 105 4.01 6.18 15.78
CA SER A 105 3.29 6.42 17.03
C SER A 105 1.88 6.95 16.80
N THR A 106 1.71 7.85 15.81
CA THR A 106 0.39 8.33 15.40
C THR A 106 -0.47 7.18 14.84
N GLY A 107 0.13 6.28 14.05
CA GLY A 107 -0.54 5.08 13.54
C GLY A 107 -1.01 4.15 14.65
N VAL A 108 -0.18 3.93 15.67
CA VAL A 108 -0.57 3.13 16.86
C VAL A 108 -1.71 3.81 17.61
N ALA A 109 -1.63 5.11 17.86
CA ALA A 109 -2.69 5.85 18.55
C ALA A 109 -4.02 5.77 17.81
N LEU A 110 -4.01 5.95 16.48
CA LEU A 110 -5.20 5.80 15.63
C LEU A 110 -5.72 4.35 15.64
N GLY A 111 -4.82 3.36 15.60
CA GLY A 111 -5.19 1.94 15.67
C GLY A 111 -5.91 1.60 16.98
N LEU A 112 -5.39 2.09 18.12
CA LEU A 112 -6.03 1.91 19.41
C LEU A 112 -7.38 2.65 19.49
N ALA A 113 -7.48 3.87 18.96
CA ALA A 113 -8.74 4.61 18.92
C ALA A 113 -9.84 3.91 18.08
N LEU A 114 -9.44 3.18 17.04
CA LEU A 114 -10.35 2.46 16.13
C LEU A 114 -10.50 0.97 16.49
N GLN A 115 -9.84 0.48 17.53
CA GLN A 115 -9.78 -0.95 17.89
C GLN A 115 -11.16 -1.59 18.02
N GLY A 116 -12.11 -0.93 18.69
CA GLY A 116 -13.48 -1.46 18.86
C GLY A 116 -14.22 -1.60 17.53
N SER A 117 -14.14 -0.58 16.68
CA SER A 117 -14.79 -0.62 15.36
C SER A 117 -14.16 -1.70 14.45
N LEU A 118 -12.84 -1.86 14.52
CA LEU A 118 -12.13 -2.87 13.74
C LEU A 118 -12.46 -4.29 14.22
N SER A 119 -12.58 -4.50 15.54
CA SER A 119 -12.99 -5.76 16.15
C SER A 119 -14.40 -6.16 15.72
N ASN A 120 -15.36 -5.22 15.76
CA ASN A 120 -16.72 -5.47 15.32
C ASN A 120 -16.78 -5.80 13.83
N LEU A 121 -16.03 -5.08 13.00
CA LEU A 121 -15.93 -5.37 11.57
C LEU A 121 -15.35 -6.77 11.31
N ALA A 122 -14.28 -7.14 12.02
CA ALA A 122 -13.69 -8.47 11.92
C ALA A 122 -14.68 -9.56 12.34
N GLY A 123 -15.41 -9.37 13.44
CA GLY A 123 -16.48 -10.26 13.90
C GLY A 123 -17.57 -10.44 12.83
N GLY A 124 -18.04 -9.36 12.23
CA GLY A 124 -19.03 -9.39 11.15
C GLY A 124 -18.54 -10.12 9.90
N ILE A 125 -17.26 -9.95 9.51
CA ILE A 125 -16.65 -10.69 8.40
C ILE A 125 -16.59 -12.19 8.72
N VAL A 126 -16.17 -12.57 9.94
CA VAL A 126 -16.14 -13.96 10.38
C VAL A 126 -17.52 -14.58 10.31
N LEU A 127 -18.54 -13.92 10.84
CA LEU A 127 -19.95 -14.37 10.76
C LEU A 127 -20.42 -14.57 9.32
N SER A 128 -20.04 -13.65 8.42
CA SER A 128 -20.40 -13.73 7.00
C SER A 128 -19.74 -14.90 6.28
N ILE A 129 -18.54 -15.31 6.70
CA ILE A 129 -17.80 -16.44 6.11
C ILE A 129 -18.24 -17.77 6.71
N THR A 130 -18.30 -17.88 8.03
CA THR A 130 -18.58 -19.12 8.75
C THR A 130 -20.07 -19.47 8.74
N ARG A 131 -20.95 -18.46 8.62
CA ARG A 131 -22.41 -18.58 8.62
C ARG A 131 -22.93 -19.56 9.67
N PRO A 132 -22.62 -19.38 10.96
CA PRO A 132 -23.05 -20.27 12.01
C PRO A 132 -24.58 -20.30 12.17
N PHE A 133 -25.28 -19.26 11.69
CA PHE A 133 -26.72 -19.15 11.58
C PHE A 133 -27.11 -18.39 10.31
N GLN A 134 -28.34 -18.53 9.85
CA GLN A 134 -28.89 -17.89 8.66
C GLN A 134 -30.06 -16.98 9.01
N LEU A 135 -30.50 -16.17 8.04
CA LEU A 135 -31.71 -15.37 8.17
C LEU A 135 -32.91 -16.31 8.35
N GLY A 136 -33.70 -16.08 9.39
CA GLY A 136 -34.84 -16.88 9.78
C GLY A 136 -34.55 -17.94 10.84
N ASP A 137 -33.29 -18.18 11.21
CA ASP A 137 -32.95 -19.12 12.28
C ASP A 137 -33.35 -18.58 13.65
N TYR A 138 -33.86 -19.44 14.51
CA TYR A 138 -34.08 -19.12 15.92
C TYR A 138 -32.80 -19.41 16.70
N ILE A 139 -32.23 -18.39 17.32
CA ILE A 139 -30.99 -18.47 18.08
C ILE A 139 -31.23 -18.14 19.54
N VAL A 140 -30.53 -18.84 20.42
CA VAL A 140 -30.48 -18.59 21.87
C VAL A 140 -29.06 -18.23 22.22
N THR A 141 -28.85 -17.04 22.75
CA THR A 141 -27.58 -16.56 23.31
C THR A 141 -27.73 -16.36 24.80
N CYS A 142 -26.63 -16.11 25.52
CA CYS A 142 -26.60 -16.09 26.99
C CYS A 142 -27.69 -15.26 27.66
N ASP A 143 -28.17 -14.19 26.99
CA ASP A 143 -29.15 -13.25 27.58
C ASP A 143 -30.39 -12.97 26.72
N VAL A 144 -30.40 -13.45 25.47
CA VAL A 144 -31.47 -13.12 24.49
C VAL A 144 -31.75 -14.30 23.57
N GLU A 145 -33.03 -14.50 23.31
CA GLU A 145 -33.49 -15.48 22.30
C GLU A 145 -34.38 -14.78 21.27
N GLY A 146 -34.31 -15.26 20.03
CA GLY A 146 -35.10 -14.68 18.95
C GLY A 146 -34.72 -15.21 17.56
N THR A 147 -35.52 -14.78 16.59
CA THR A 147 -35.30 -15.09 15.19
C THR A 147 -34.42 -14.04 14.51
N VAL A 148 -33.42 -14.49 13.71
CA VAL A 148 -32.53 -13.58 13.00
C VAL A 148 -33.26 -12.93 11.83
N GLU A 149 -33.53 -11.62 11.95
CA GLU A 149 -34.15 -10.83 10.89
C GLU A 149 -33.19 -10.22 9.90
N ASP A 150 -31.99 -9.78 10.37
CA ASP A 150 -30.99 -9.14 9.51
C ASP A 150 -29.57 -9.31 10.09
N ILE A 151 -28.58 -9.37 9.21
CA ILE A 151 -27.15 -9.44 9.57
C ILE A 151 -26.45 -8.24 8.95
N LYS A 152 -26.03 -7.28 9.79
CA LYS A 152 -25.32 -6.06 9.38
C LYS A 152 -23.85 -6.12 9.80
N LEU A 153 -22.98 -5.62 8.92
CA LEU A 153 -21.55 -5.45 9.19
C LEU A 153 -21.28 -4.07 9.78
#